data_1a31e9316943730097460a61bfde22f0
#
_entry.id   1a31e9316943730097460a61bfde22f0
#
_cell.length_a   1.000
_cell.length_b   1.000
_cell.length_c   1.000
_cell.angle_alpha   90.00
_cell.angle_beta   90.00
_cell.angle_gamma   90.00
#
_symmetry.space_group_name_H-M   'P 1'
#
loop_
_entity.id
_entity.type
_entity.pdbx_description
1 polymer ?
#
loop_
_entity_poly.entity_id
_entity_poly.type
_entity_poly.pdbx_seq_one_letter_code
_entity_poly.pdbx_strand_id
1 'polypeptide(L)'
;MKIIVFSAPSGTGKSSVIRELLKQTDLNLAFSISTTSRAPRGSERDGVEYYFVSAEKFQEKVKQGAFIEWQEVYAGNYYGTYSSEIDRLSALGKNIVFDLDVFGGINLKKHFGDKALAIFLQPPSLEELKKRLEHRQTDTPEKIAMRIDKAAYEIEQATHFDKIVVNDNLQVCVEEVAQLIRSFLNH
;
A
#
# COMPACT_ATOMS: atom_id res chain seq x y z
N MET A 1 1.30 16.81 -10.27
CA MET A 1 1.12 15.42 -9.81
C MET A 1 1.72 15.27 -8.42
N LYS A 2 0.96 14.77 -7.48
CA LYS A 2 1.37 14.43 -6.11
C LYS A 2 1.25 12.92 -5.90
N ILE A 3 2.02 12.41 -4.96
CA ILE A 3 2.10 10.98 -4.61
C ILE A 3 1.51 10.78 -3.23
N ILE A 4 0.62 9.82 -3.07
CA ILE A 4 0.06 9.42 -1.78
C ILE A 4 0.46 7.96 -1.53
N VAL A 5 1.19 7.70 -0.48
CA VAL A 5 1.69 6.37 -0.12
C VAL A 5 0.95 5.88 1.11
N PHE A 6 0.32 4.73 1.01
CA PHE A 6 -0.30 4.05 2.14
C PHE A 6 0.50 2.83 2.54
N SER A 7 0.74 2.70 3.83
CA SER A 7 1.21 1.45 4.44
C SER A 7 0.39 1.12 5.68
N ALA A 8 0.27 -0.15 5.97
CA ALA A 8 -0.46 -0.65 7.14
C ALA A 8 -0.16 -2.13 7.36
N PRO A 9 -0.28 -2.63 8.58
CA PRO A 9 -0.33 -4.05 8.84
C PRO A 9 -1.47 -4.74 8.11
N SER A 10 -1.23 -6.00 7.71
CA SER A 10 -2.27 -6.81 7.06
C SER A 10 -3.48 -6.99 7.98
N GLY A 11 -4.68 -6.63 7.49
CA GLY A 11 -5.90 -6.70 8.30
C GLY A 11 -6.38 -5.35 8.85
N THR A 12 -5.58 -4.30 8.76
CA THR A 12 -5.96 -2.95 9.23
C THR A 12 -7.11 -2.32 8.44
N GLY A 13 -7.40 -2.78 7.20
CA GLY A 13 -8.45 -2.21 6.35
C GLY A 13 -7.97 -1.22 5.30
N LYS A 14 -6.66 -1.16 5.02
CA LYS A 14 -6.03 -0.25 4.05
C LYS A 14 -6.72 -0.21 2.70
N SER A 15 -6.96 -1.37 2.08
CA SER A 15 -7.61 -1.44 0.77
C SER A 15 -9.06 -0.92 0.78
N SER A 16 -9.77 -1.02 1.91
CA SER A 16 -11.11 -0.43 2.05
C SER A 16 -11.05 1.10 2.10
N VAL A 17 -10.11 1.66 2.87
CA VAL A 17 -9.89 3.11 2.93
C VAL A 17 -9.51 3.65 1.55
N ILE A 18 -8.53 3.04 0.87
CA ILE A 18 -8.09 3.46 -0.47
C ILE A 18 -9.26 3.43 -1.46
N ARG A 19 -10.07 2.37 -1.45
CA ARG A 19 -11.23 2.24 -2.35
C ARG A 19 -12.26 3.36 -2.14
N GLU A 20 -12.54 3.76 -0.91
CA GLU A 20 -13.45 4.88 -0.63
C GLU A 20 -12.85 6.24 -1.05
N LEU A 21 -11.56 6.44 -0.85
CA LEU A 21 -10.86 7.65 -1.30
C LEU A 21 -10.86 7.80 -2.83
N LEU A 22 -10.68 6.69 -3.57
CA LEU A 22 -10.70 6.69 -5.04
C LEU A 22 -12.05 7.09 -5.64
N LYS A 23 -13.15 7.01 -4.87
CA LYS A 23 -14.47 7.49 -5.28
C LYS A 23 -14.62 9.02 -5.17
N GLN A 24 -13.75 9.69 -4.40
CA GLN A 24 -13.79 11.13 -4.19
C GLN A 24 -13.13 11.85 -5.39
N THR A 25 -13.96 12.40 -6.28
CA THR A 25 -13.52 12.99 -7.56
C THR A 25 -12.67 14.25 -7.39
N ASP A 26 -12.88 14.99 -6.31
CA ASP A 26 -12.13 16.20 -5.96
C ASP A 26 -10.64 15.93 -5.63
N LEU A 27 -10.31 14.74 -5.19
CA LEU A 27 -8.92 14.33 -4.93
C LEU A 27 -8.15 13.97 -6.20
N ASN A 28 -8.84 13.72 -7.31
CA ASN A 28 -8.27 13.33 -8.61
C ASN A 28 -7.25 12.20 -8.54
N LEU A 29 -7.55 11.16 -7.72
CA LEU A 29 -6.67 10.04 -7.45
C LEU A 29 -6.75 8.97 -8.53
N ALA A 30 -5.63 8.27 -8.74
CA ALA A 30 -5.57 7.01 -9.48
C ALA A 30 -4.68 6.01 -8.73
N PHE A 31 -5.10 4.75 -8.73
CA PHE A 31 -4.36 3.68 -8.06
C PHE A 31 -3.21 3.19 -8.94
N SER A 32 -2.03 3.05 -8.34
CA SER A 32 -0.86 2.47 -8.98
C SER A 32 -0.90 0.96 -8.85
N ILE A 33 -0.86 0.25 -9.97
CA ILE A 33 -0.88 -1.21 -10.01
C ILE A 33 0.56 -1.71 -9.81
N SER A 34 0.79 -2.42 -8.70
CA SER A 34 2.08 -3.04 -8.42
C SER A 34 2.27 -4.33 -9.22
N THR A 35 3.52 -4.71 -9.43
CA THR A 35 3.91 -5.99 -10.03
C THR A 35 4.28 -6.98 -8.93
N THR A 36 3.93 -8.24 -9.09
CA THR A 36 4.32 -9.31 -8.16
C THR A 36 4.70 -10.59 -8.87
N SER A 37 5.61 -11.34 -8.25
CA SER A 37 6.02 -12.68 -8.74
C SER A 37 5.20 -13.82 -8.14
N ARG A 38 4.34 -13.55 -7.16
CA ARG A 38 3.45 -14.59 -6.64
C ARG A 38 2.31 -14.91 -7.60
N ALA A 39 1.79 -16.10 -7.51
CA ALA A 39 0.57 -16.47 -8.22
C ALA A 39 -0.65 -15.64 -7.76
N PRO A 40 -1.62 -15.38 -8.67
CA PRO A 40 -2.90 -14.78 -8.32
C PRO A 40 -3.63 -15.57 -7.23
N ARG A 41 -4.39 -14.87 -6.38
CA ARG A 41 -5.22 -15.46 -5.32
C ARG A 41 -6.69 -15.23 -5.62
N GLY A 42 -7.49 -16.28 -5.51
CA GLY A 42 -8.94 -16.18 -5.73
C GLY A 42 -9.30 -15.57 -7.09
N SER A 43 -9.97 -14.41 -7.06
CA SER A 43 -10.44 -13.71 -8.26
C SER A 43 -9.52 -12.57 -8.73
N GLU A 44 -8.29 -12.50 -8.23
CA GLU A 44 -7.32 -11.47 -8.67
C GLU A 44 -7.02 -11.59 -10.16
N ARG A 45 -6.97 -10.46 -10.87
CA ARG A 45 -6.79 -10.38 -12.32
C ARG A 45 -5.52 -9.60 -12.66
N ASP A 46 -4.83 -10.07 -13.69
CA ASP A 46 -3.67 -9.37 -14.23
C ASP A 46 -4.06 -7.98 -14.76
N GLY A 47 -3.24 -6.98 -14.44
CA GLY A 47 -3.48 -5.59 -14.81
C GLY A 47 -4.61 -4.89 -14.05
N VAL A 48 -5.16 -5.52 -13.00
CA VAL A 48 -6.21 -4.94 -12.15
C VAL A 48 -5.73 -4.87 -10.70
N GLU A 49 -5.56 -6.01 -10.04
CA GLU A 49 -5.04 -6.06 -8.67
C GLU A 49 -3.51 -5.98 -8.65
N TYR A 50 -2.87 -6.70 -9.57
CA TYR A 50 -1.42 -6.71 -9.79
C TYR A 50 -1.11 -6.97 -11.27
N TYR A 51 0.13 -6.62 -11.68
CA TYR A 51 0.77 -7.24 -12.83
C TYR A 51 1.47 -8.50 -12.36
N PHE A 52 1.01 -9.69 -12.80
CA PHE A 52 1.57 -10.96 -12.39
C PHE A 52 2.66 -11.40 -13.38
N VAL A 53 3.86 -11.66 -12.88
CA VAL A 53 5.00 -12.11 -13.68
C VAL A 53 5.69 -13.28 -12.97
N SER A 54 6.55 -14.05 -13.69
CA SER A 54 7.37 -15.05 -13.01
C SER A 54 8.50 -14.38 -12.18
N ALA A 55 9.06 -15.11 -11.21
CA ALA A 55 10.17 -14.61 -10.40
C ALA A 55 11.38 -14.26 -11.27
N GLU A 56 11.69 -15.09 -12.29
CA GLU A 56 12.78 -14.87 -13.23
C GLU A 56 12.57 -13.57 -14.02
N LYS A 57 11.36 -13.35 -14.54
CA LYS A 57 11.01 -12.13 -15.28
C LYS A 57 11.05 -10.90 -14.38
N PHE A 58 10.62 -11.04 -13.12
CA PHE A 58 10.72 -9.94 -12.15
C PHE A 58 12.21 -9.56 -11.93
N GLN A 59 13.05 -10.54 -11.67
CA GLN A 59 14.50 -10.36 -11.48
C GLN A 59 15.19 -9.76 -12.70
N GLU A 60 14.80 -10.19 -13.91
CA GLU A 60 15.27 -9.58 -15.16
C GLU A 60 14.92 -8.09 -15.22
N LYS A 61 13.69 -7.72 -14.88
CA LYS A 61 13.22 -6.33 -14.82
C LYS A 61 13.92 -5.51 -13.73
N VAL A 62 14.29 -6.12 -12.60
CA VAL A 62 15.14 -5.49 -11.59
C VAL A 62 16.50 -5.12 -12.17
N LYS A 63 17.16 -6.07 -12.88
CA LYS A 63 18.47 -5.82 -13.52
C LYS A 63 18.42 -4.72 -14.58
N GLN A 64 17.28 -4.57 -15.24
CA GLN A 64 17.02 -3.50 -16.23
C GLN A 64 16.71 -2.14 -15.59
N GLY A 65 16.61 -2.04 -14.26
CA GLY A 65 16.22 -0.80 -13.55
C GLY A 65 14.78 -0.34 -13.84
N ALA A 66 13.89 -1.29 -14.18
CA ALA A 66 12.51 -0.97 -14.59
C ALA A 66 11.59 -0.56 -13.44
N PHE A 67 11.99 -0.82 -12.18
CA PHE A 67 11.19 -0.53 -11.00
C PHE A 67 11.63 0.77 -10.33
N ILE A 68 10.68 1.53 -9.83
CA ILE A 68 10.95 2.68 -8.96
C ILE A 68 11.22 2.25 -7.53
N GLU A 69 10.56 1.18 -7.10
CA GLU A 69 10.78 0.48 -5.84
C GLU A 69 10.47 -1.01 -6.04
N TRP A 70 11.13 -1.86 -5.31
CA TRP A 70 10.83 -3.28 -5.24
C TRP A 70 11.44 -3.90 -3.99
N GLN A 71 10.89 -5.05 -3.58
CA GLN A 71 11.42 -5.83 -2.48
C GLN A 71 10.98 -7.29 -2.52
N GLU A 72 11.70 -8.15 -1.84
CA GLU A 72 11.30 -9.50 -1.52
C GLU A 72 10.57 -9.50 -0.17
N VAL A 73 9.24 -9.66 -0.21
CA VAL A 73 8.40 -9.61 1.00
C VAL A 73 8.37 -10.97 1.72
N TYR A 74 8.42 -12.05 0.95
CA TYR A 74 8.56 -13.43 1.42
C TYR A 74 9.50 -14.15 0.45
N ALA A 75 10.20 -15.19 0.91
CA ALA A 75 11.16 -15.94 0.10
C ALA A 75 10.56 -16.32 -1.28
N GLY A 76 11.19 -15.84 -2.35
CA GLY A 76 10.77 -16.02 -3.74
C GLY A 76 9.58 -15.17 -4.19
N ASN A 77 8.97 -14.37 -3.32
CA ASN A 77 7.85 -13.50 -3.67
C ASN A 77 8.26 -12.03 -3.68
N TYR A 78 8.43 -11.50 -4.87
CA TYR A 78 8.82 -10.13 -5.14
C TYR A 78 7.59 -9.25 -5.39
N TYR A 79 7.70 -7.99 -4.94
CA TYR A 79 6.73 -6.94 -5.20
C TYR A 79 7.46 -5.67 -5.61
N GLY A 80 6.88 -4.90 -6.50
CA GLY A 80 7.49 -3.63 -6.92
C GLY A 80 6.58 -2.87 -7.87
N THR A 81 6.90 -1.61 -8.10
CA THR A 81 6.15 -0.74 -9.02
C THR A 81 7.03 -0.34 -10.18
N TYR A 82 6.58 -0.57 -11.41
CA TYR A 82 7.27 -0.12 -12.61
C TYR A 82 7.29 1.41 -12.68
N SER A 83 8.44 1.98 -13.10
CA SER A 83 8.55 3.41 -13.37
C SER A 83 7.53 3.87 -14.43
N SER A 84 7.28 3.03 -15.44
CA SER A 84 6.28 3.29 -16.48
C SER A 84 4.84 3.42 -15.98
N GLU A 85 4.51 2.85 -14.82
CA GLU A 85 3.18 3.02 -14.20
C GLU A 85 2.98 4.45 -13.72
N ILE A 86 4.04 5.07 -13.20
CA ILE A 86 4.02 6.49 -12.81
C ILE A 86 3.87 7.38 -14.04
N ASP A 87 4.64 7.09 -15.11
CA ASP A 87 4.54 7.84 -16.36
C ASP A 87 3.12 7.75 -16.94
N ARG A 88 2.52 6.57 -16.95
CA ARG A 88 1.15 6.35 -17.41
C ARG A 88 0.13 7.18 -16.63
N LEU A 89 0.19 7.17 -15.29
CA LEU A 89 -0.76 7.89 -14.45
C LEU A 89 -0.50 9.40 -14.46
N SER A 90 0.75 9.80 -14.55
CA SER A 90 1.15 11.21 -14.73
C SER A 90 0.61 11.82 -16.02
N ALA A 91 0.69 11.07 -17.13
CA ALA A 91 0.15 11.49 -18.42
C ALA A 91 -1.37 11.72 -18.39
N LEU A 92 -2.09 11.05 -17.47
CA LEU A 92 -3.51 11.27 -17.23
C LEU A 92 -3.80 12.46 -16.29
N GLY A 93 -2.77 13.17 -15.82
CA GLY A 93 -2.90 14.29 -14.88
C GLY A 93 -3.42 13.89 -13.51
N LYS A 94 -3.23 12.62 -13.09
CA LYS A 94 -3.72 12.09 -11.83
C LYS A 94 -2.72 12.27 -10.70
N ASN A 95 -3.22 12.36 -9.46
CA ASN A 95 -2.46 12.13 -8.25
C ASN A 95 -2.41 10.61 -8.00
N ILE A 96 -1.25 10.09 -7.65
CA ILE A 96 -1.02 8.64 -7.64
C ILE A 96 -1.09 8.10 -6.22
N VAL A 97 -1.90 7.06 -6.02
CA VAL A 97 -2.01 6.31 -4.76
C VAL A 97 -1.24 5.01 -4.86
N PHE A 98 -0.36 4.78 -3.91
CA PHE A 98 0.38 3.54 -3.73
C PHE A 98 -0.10 2.79 -2.50
N ASP A 99 -0.31 1.50 -2.64
CA ASP A 99 -0.55 0.52 -1.56
C ASP A 99 0.71 -0.34 -1.40
N LEU A 100 1.57 0.04 -0.46
CA LEU A 100 2.85 -0.60 -0.26
C LEU A 100 2.97 -1.20 1.16
N ASP A 101 3.91 -2.10 1.33
CA ASP A 101 4.36 -2.43 2.67
C ASP A 101 5.20 -1.29 3.26
N VAL A 102 5.61 -1.45 4.51
CA VAL A 102 6.31 -0.41 5.27
C VAL A 102 7.61 0.04 4.59
N PHE A 103 8.43 -0.91 4.13
CA PHE A 103 9.73 -0.59 3.54
C PHE A 103 9.59 0.04 2.16
N GLY A 104 8.67 -0.48 1.33
CA GLY A 104 8.33 0.13 0.05
C GLY A 104 7.83 1.57 0.23
N GLY A 105 6.97 1.79 1.23
CA GLY A 105 6.46 3.11 1.57
C GLY A 105 7.56 4.09 1.99
N ILE A 106 8.45 3.68 2.87
CA ILE A 106 9.60 4.49 3.32
C ILE A 106 10.52 4.83 2.14
N ASN A 107 10.82 3.85 1.28
CA ASN A 107 11.70 4.04 0.14
C ASN A 107 11.08 5.00 -0.89
N LEU A 108 9.78 4.85 -1.15
CA LEU A 108 9.07 5.74 -2.07
C LEU A 108 9.00 7.18 -1.53
N LYS A 109 8.75 7.36 -0.22
CA LYS A 109 8.80 8.67 0.43
C LYS A 109 10.18 9.30 0.29
N LYS A 110 11.25 8.56 0.51
CA LYS A 110 12.62 9.06 0.32
C LYS A 110 12.88 9.48 -1.12
N HIS A 111 12.37 8.71 -2.10
CA HIS A 111 12.56 9.00 -3.51
C HIS A 111 11.84 10.28 -3.96
N PHE A 112 10.58 10.48 -3.54
CA PHE A 112 9.77 11.63 -3.98
C PHE A 112 9.85 12.85 -3.06
N GLY A 113 10.37 12.71 -1.85
CA GLY A 113 10.51 13.82 -0.89
C GLY A 113 9.17 14.53 -0.63
N ASP A 114 9.16 15.85 -0.81
CA ASP A 114 7.97 16.69 -0.56
C ASP A 114 6.85 16.53 -1.59
N LYS A 115 7.09 15.80 -2.68
CA LYS A 115 6.04 15.45 -3.65
C LYS A 115 5.20 14.26 -3.17
N ALA A 116 5.61 13.57 -2.10
CA ALA A 116 4.90 12.42 -1.53
C ALA A 116 4.39 12.70 -0.13
N LEU A 117 3.14 12.33 0.13
CA LEU A 117 2.55 12.21 1.46
C LEU A 117 2.48 10.74 1.83
N ALA A 118 3.24 10.34 2.85
CA ALA A 118 3.27 8.97 3.36
C ALA A 118 2.34 8.85 4.58
N ILE A 119 1.33 8.00 4.49
CA ILE A 119 0.32 7.75 5.51
C ILE A 119 0.42 6.32 6.00
N PHE A 120 0.62 6.15 7.30
CA PHE A 120 0.54 4.84 7.95
C PHE A 120 -0.84 4.66 8.57
N LEU A 121 -1.58 3.63 8.14
CA LEU A 121 -2.85 3.26 8.78
C LEU A 121 -2.57 2.25 9.89
N GLN A 122 -2.96 2.61 11.10
CA GLN A 122 -2.74 1.81 12.30
C GLN A 122 -4.06 1.17 12.75
N PRO A 123 -4.07 -0.10 13.18
CA PRO A 123 -5.24 -0.65 13.88
C PRO A 123 -5.36 -0.02 15.27
N PRO A 124 -6.56 0.00 15.89
CA PRO A 124 -6.74 0.53 17.24
C PRO A 124 -5.87 -0.18 18.28
N SER A 125 -5.70 -1.50 18.15
CA SER A 125 -4.80 -2.34 18.94
C SER A 125 -4.43 -3.61 18.19
N LEU A 126 -3.41 -4.34 18.68
CA LEU A 126 -3.06 -5.66 18.15
C LEU A 126 -4.15 -6.70 18.43
N GLU A 127 -4.87 -6.59 19.55
CA GLU A 127 -5.99 -7.44 19.90
C GLU A 127 -7.15 -7.26 18.90
N GLU A 128 -7.48 -6.01 18.55
CA GLU A 128 -8.51 -5.73 17.56
C GLU A 128 -8.08 -6.22 16.17
N LEU A 129 -6.81 -6.05 15.80
CA LEU A 129 -6.27 -6.59 14.55
C LEU A 129 -6.39 -8.12 14.51
N LYS A 130 -6.09 -8.81 15.61
CA LYS A 130 -6.23 -10.26 15.73
C LYS A 130 -7.67 -10.70 15.50
N LYS A 131 -8.64 -10.03 16.14
CA LYS A 131 -10.09 -10.32 15.95
C LYS A 131 -10.50 -10.13 14.48
N ARG A 132 -10.02 -9.07 13.81
CA ARG A 132 -10.31 -8.82 12.39
C ARG A 132 -9.73 -9.91 11.48
N LEU A 133 -8.53 -10.43 11.79
CA LEU A 133 -7.92 -11.53 11.05
C LEU A 133 -8.66 -12.85 11.26
N GLU A 134 -9.05 -13.15 12.50
CA GLU A 134 -9.83 -14.35 12.85
C GLU A 134 -11.20 -14.34 12.16
N HIS A 135 -11.87 -13.19 12.15
CA HIS A 135 -13.20 -13.04 11.54
C HIS A 135 -13.22 -13.30 10.03
N ARG A 136 -12.11 -13.10 9.33
CA ARG A 136 -11.99 -13.38 7.90
C ARG A 136 -12.04 -14.86 7.55
N GLN A 137 -11.74 -15.76 8.49
CA GLN A 137 -11.73 -17.21 8.32
C GLN A 137 -10.89 -17.72 7.12
N THR A 138 -9.88 -16.95 6.71
CA THR A 138 -9.01 -17.27 5.56
C THR A 138 -7.64 -17.79 5.97
N ASP A 139 -7.27 -17.62 7.23
CA ASP A 139 -5.94 -17.95 7.74
C ASP A 139 -6.01 -18.94 8.91
N THR A 140 -5.00 -19.78 9.05
CA THR A 140 -4.85 -20.66 10.21
C THR A 140 -4.38 -19.87 11.44
N PRO A 141 -4.58 -20.39 12.67
CA PRO A 141 -4.12 -19.72 13.90
C PRO A 141 -2.62 -19.36 13.87
N GLU A 142 -1.78 -20.25 13.31
CA GLU A 142 -0.33 -20.02 13.19
C GLU A 142 -0.01 -18.85 12.25
N LYS A 143 -0.74 -18.75 11.12
CA LYS A 143 -0.60 -17.63 10.19
C LYS A 143 -1.06 -16.32 10.83
N ILE A 144 -2.12 -16.35 11.64
CA ILE A 144 -2.60 -15.17 12.36
C ILE A 144 -1.53 -14.71 13.36
N ALA A 145 -0.94 -15.62 14.15
CA ALA A 145 0.12 -15.29 15.08
C ALA A 145 1.31 -14.62 14.37
N MET A 146 1.79 -15.22 13.29
CA MET A 146 2.87 -14.64 12.47
C MET A 146 2.54 -13.24 11.91
N ARG A 147 1.26 -13.01 11.54
CA ARG A 147 0.82 -11.68 11.07
C ARG A 147 0.76 -10.65 12.19
N ILE A 148 0.41 -11.05 13.41
CA ILE A 148 0.39 -10.16 14.57
C ILE A 148 1.82 -9.77 14.97
N ASP A 149 2.76 -10.72 14.98
CA ASP A 149 4.17 -10.43 15.24
C ASP A 149 4.74 -9.46 14.20
N LYS A 150 4.44 -9.70 12.91
CA LYS A 150 4.82 -8.78 11.84
C LYS A 150 4.17 -7.41 12.01
N ALA A 151 2.89 -7.34 12.40
CA ALA A 151 2.18 -6.09 12.62
C ALA A 151 2.79 -5.26 13.75
N ALA A 152 3.22 -5.89 14.85
CA ALA A 152 3.92 -5.18 15.93
C ALA A 152 5.20 -4.51 15.41
N TYR A 153 6.00 -5.22 14.64
CA TYR A 153 7.20 -4.67 14.01
C TYR A 153 6.89 -3.53 13.01
N GLU A 154 5.84 -3.69 12.18
CA GLU A 154 5.43 -2.67 11.20
C GLU A 154 4.94 -1.38 11.89
N ILE A 155 4.26 -1.50 13.03
CA ILE A 155 3.79 -0.35 13.84
C ILE A 155 4.98 0.45 14.41
N GLU A 156 6.06 -0.22 14.82
CA GLU A 156 7.27 0.48 15.28
C GLU A 156 7.89 1.36 14.17
N GLN A 157 7.73 0.98 12.91
CA GLN A 157 8.21 1.74 11.76
C GLN A 157 7.30 2.91 11.37
N ALA A 158 6.12 3.04 11.97
CA ALA A 158 5.15 4.10 11.64
C ALA A 158 5.72 5.52 11.79
N THR A 159 6.72 5.70 12.66
CA THR A 159 7.42 6.98 12.87
C THR A 159 8.16 7.52 11.65
N HIS A 160 8.38 6.68 10.63
CA HIS A 160 8.99 7.08 9.35
C HIS A 160 7.98 7.65 8.34
N PHE A 161 6.69 7.69 8.69
CA PHE A 161 5.63 8.22 7.85
C PHE A 161 5.26 9.64 8.27
N ASP A 162 4.75 10.45 7.32
CA ASP A 162 4.35 11.83 7.59
C ASP A 162 3.14 11.92 8.51
N LYS A 163 2.24 10.93 8.40
CA LYS A 163 0.99 10.86 9.18
C LYS A 163 0.70 9.43 9.61
N ILE A 164 0.21 9.30 10.84
CA ILE A 164 -0.33 8.05 11.38
C ILE A 164 -1.82 8.30 11.63
N VAL A 165 -2.67 7.44 11.05
CA VAL A 165 -4.13 7.51 11.20
C VAL A 165 -4.64 6.17 11.71
N VAL A 166 -5.44 6.20 12.78
CA VAL A 166 -6.02 4.99 13.36
C VAL A 166 -7.29 4.61 12.61
N ASN A 167 -7.33 3.40 12.06
CA ASN A 167 -8.53 2.86 11.41
C ASN A 167 -9.35 2.00 12.40
N ASP A 168 -10.09 2.68 13.24
CA ASP A 168 -11.10 2.06 14.11
C ASP A 168 -12.46 2.00 13.39
N ASN A 169 -12.96 3.15 12.97
CA ASN A 169 -14.15 3.29 12.15
C ASN A 169 -13.74 3.70 10.73
N LEU A 170 -14.21 2.94 9.74
CA LEU A 170 -13.84 3.17 8.34
C LEU A 170 -14.21 4.58 7.85
N GLN A 171 -15.43 5.04 8.14
CA GLN A 171 -15.90 6.33 7.63
C GLN A 171 -15.11 7.49 8.23
N VAL A 172 -14.87 7.47 9.54
CA VAL A 172 -14.07 8.48 10.24
C VAL A 172 -12.64 8.49 9.70
N CYS A 173 -12.03 7.32 9.53
CA CYS A 173 -10.69 7.20 8.97
C CYS A 173 -10.60 7.75 7.54
N VAL A 174 -11.59 7.43 6.68
CA VAL A 174 -11.65 7.95 5.31
C VAL A 174 -11.75 9.47 5.29
N GLU A 175 -12.58 10.07 6.13
CA GLU A 175 -12.74 11.53 6.24
C GLU A 175 -11.45 12.22 6.69
N GLU A 176 -10.81 11.69 7.74
CA GLU A 176 -9.53 12.21 8.23
C GLU A 176 -8.44 12.14 7.15
N VAL A 177 -8.29 10.99 6.50
CA VAL A 177 -7.31 10.80 5.43
C VAL A 177 -7.60 11.72 4.24
N ALA A 178 -8.87 11.88 3.85
CA ALA A 178 -9.26 12.78 2.77
C ALA A 178 -8.89 14.24 3.07
N GLN A 179 -9.06 14.69 4.31
CA GLN A 179 -8.65 16.04 4.74
C GLN A 179 -7.14 16.22 4.67
N LEU A 180 -6.35 15.22 5.11
CA LEU A 180 -4.89 15.24 5.00
C LEU A 180 -4.43 15.33 3.53
N ILE A 181 -5.06 14.55 2.65
CA ILE A 181 -4.75 14.59 1.21
C ILE A 181 -5.12 15.96 0.62
N ARG A 182 -6.32 16.51 0.89
CA ARG A 182 -6.71 17.84 0.41
C ARG A 182 -5.72 18.92 0.84
N SER A 183 -5.34 18.90 2.12
CA SER A 183 -4.32 19.84 2.62
C SER A 183 -3.00 19.70 1.85
N PHE A 184 -2.54 18.48 1.62
CA PHE A 184 -1.32 18.21 0.88
C PHE A 184 -1.39 18.61 -0.60
N LEU A 185 -2.54 18.43 -1.25
CA LEU A 185 -2.73 18.81 -2.67
C LEU A 185 -2.75 20.32 -2.89
N ASN A 186 -3.12 21.11 -1.87
CA ASN A 186 -3.21 22.58 -1.92
C ASN A 186 -1.87 23.28 -1.61
N HIS A 187 -0.87 22.56 -1.20
CA HIS A 187 0.51 23.03 -0.98
C HIS A 187 1.45 22.54 -2.09
#